data_9c71a9c84b172c1e3882abe5b4336256
#
_entry.id   9c71a9c84b172c1e3882abe5b4336256
#
_cell.length_a   1.000
_cell.length_b   1.000
_cell.length_c   1.000
_cell.angle_alpha   90.00
_cell.angle_beta   90.00
_cell.angle_gamma   90.00
#
_symmetry.space_group_name_H-M   'P 1'
#
loop_
_entity.id
_entity.type
_entity.pdbx_description
1 polymer ?
#
loop_
_entity_poly.entity_id
_entity_poly.type
_entity_poly.pdbx_seq_one_letter_code
_entity_poly.pdbx_strand_id
1 'polypeptide(L)'
;KNKIESTKENNTKEDNSNDFYINIDRRLIKIDLPSIYLIEARGGYIQIKTEDKNYIVHSTLKKIEEKLPDSLFLKIHRSYVINIKKIIDIEDNSVLIKKDVIPVSRSKRPELMKRLDLL
;
A
#
# COMPACT_ATOMS: atom_id res chain seq x y z
N LYS A 1 11.32 11.54 -27.85
CA LYS A 1 10.93 11.35 -27.28
C LYS A 1 10.81 11.23 -26.47
N ASN A 2 10.99 11.27 -26.75
CA ASN A 2 10.57 11.02 -25.94
C ASN A 2 10.62 10.79 -25.24
N LYS A 3 11.07 10.68 -25.50
CA LYS A 3 10.85 10.33 -24.86
C LYS A 3 11.02 10.06 -24.13
N ILE A 4 11.43 10.28 -24.65
CA ILE A 4 11.34 9.95 -23.98
C ILE A 4 11.65 9.79 -23.23
N GLU A 5 11.93 9.81 -23.40
CA GLU A 5 11.87 9.60 -22.69
C GLU A 5 12.08 9.38 -21.79
N SER A 6 12.48 9.64 -22.16
CA SER A 6 12.45 9.35 -21.35
C SER A 6 12.66 9.18 -20.45
N THR A 7 12.95 9.39 -20.71
CA THR A 7 12.88 9.22 -19.93
C THR A 7 12.91 9.03 -19.00
N LYS A 8 13.15 9.01 -19.04
CA LYS A 8 12.90 8.88 -18.31
C LYS A 8 12.97 8.61 -17.28
N GLU A 9 13.19 8.75 -17.48
CA GLU A 9 12.99 8.56 -16.67
C GLU A 9 12.94 8.59 -15.61
N ASN A 10 13.15 8.80 -15.72
CA ASN A 10 12.83 8.80 -14.84
C ASN A 10 12.65 8.90 -13.84
N ASN A 11 12.63 8.96 -13.86
CA ASN A 11 12.15 9.06 -13.09
C ASN A 11 11.82 9.05 -12.16
N THR A 12 11.78 9.14 -12.32
CA THR A 12 11.32 9.19 -11.65
C THR A 12 10.71 8.93 -10.82
N LYS A 13 10.82 8.48 -10.44
CA LYS A 13 10.15 8.11 -9.76
C LYS A 13 9.23 8.60 -9.05
N GLU A 14 8.91 9.23 -8.71
CA GLU A 14 8.06 9.71 -8.22
C GLU A 14 7.24 10.19 -8.88
N ASP A 15 7.20 10.41 -9.52
CA ASP A 15 6.42 10.93 -10.06
C ASP A 15 5.59 10.32 -10.51
N ASN A 16 5.67 9.85 -10.60
CA ASN A 16 4.90 9.46 -11.12
C ASN A 16 4.21 8.67 -11.12
N SER A 17 4.36 8.34 -10.71
CA SER A 17 3.39 7.46 -11.12
C SER A 17 2.63 6.91 -9.99
N ASN A 18 1.33 7.09 -10.04
CA ASN A 18 0.43 6.60 -9.01
C ASN A 18 -0.21 5.29 -9.43
N ASP A 19 0.28 4.70 -10.50
CA ASP A 19 -0.30 3.49 -11.05
C ASP A 19 0.71 2.37 -11.02
N PHE A 20 0.21 1.16 -10.79
CA PHE A 20 1.02 0.02 -11.11
C PHE A 20 0.10 -1.10 -11.58
N TYR A 21 0.70 -2.12 -12.17
CA TYR A 21 -0.08 -3.20 -12.76
C TYR A 21 0.13 -4.49 -11.99
N ILE A 22 -0.94 -5.24 -11.78
CA ILE A 22 -0.84 -6.57 -11.20
C ILE A 22 -1.31 -7.59 -12.22
N ASN A 23 -0.77 -8.79 -12.12
CA ASN A 23 -1.11 -9.86 -13.03
C ASN A 23 -2.02 -10.84 -12.31
N ILE A 24 -3.26 -10.93 -12.79
CA ILE A 24 -4.26 -11.86 -12.25
C ILE A 24 -4.84 -12.62 -13.43
N ASP A 25 -4.70 -13.95 -13.42
CA ASP A 25 -5.29 -14.79 -14.45
C ASP A 25 -4.92 -14.34 -15.86
N ARG A 26 -3.63 -14.06 -16.08
CA ARG A 26 -3.09 -13.64 -17.37
C ARG A 26 -3.58 -12.29 -17.83
N ARG A 27 -4.14 -11.51 -16.91
CA ARG A 27 -4.58 -10.16 -17.20
C ARG A 27 -3.71 -9.20 -16.42
N LEU A 28 -3.36 -8.10 -17.05
CA LEU A 28 -2.68 -7.02 -16.37
C LEU A 28 -3.71 -5.98 -16.00
N ILE A 29 -3.87 -5.76 -14.71
CA ILE A 29 -4.88 -4.86 -14.19
C ILE A 29 -4.18 -3.66 -13.60
N LYS A 30 -4.54 -2.48 -14.07
CA LYS A 30 -3.96 -1.25 -13.55
C LYS A 30 -4.64 -0.88 -12.24
N ILE A 31 -3.83 -0.53 -11.23
CA ILE A 31 -4.35 -0.11 -9.94
C ILE A 31 -3.79 1.26 -9.61
N ASP A 32 -4.68 2.15 -9.25
CA ASP A 32 -4.32 3.48 -8.79
C ASP A 32 -3.85 3.39 -7.35
N LEU A 33 -2.57 3.65 -7.10
CA LEU A 33 -1.99 3.45 -5.77
C LEU A 33 -2.74 4.18 -4.65
N PRO A 34 -3.11 5.45 -4.82
CA PRO A 34 -3.84 6.12 -3.74
C PRO A 34 -5.19 5.49 -3.39
N SER A 35 -5.76 4.70 -4.30
CA SER A 35 -7.05 4.05 -4.03
C SER A 35 -6.90 2.83 -3.12
N ILE A 36 -5.68 2.31 -2.97
CA ILE A 36 -5.45 1.17 -2.09
C ILE A 36 -5.46 1.66 -0.65
N TYR A 37 -6.25 1.02 0.21
CA TYR A 37 -6.23 1.39 1.61
C TYR A 37 -5.60 0.33 2.50
N LEU A 38 -5.58 -0.91 2.04
CA LEU A 38 -5.06 -2.00 2.87
C LEU A 38 -4.55 -3.13 1.99
N ILE A 39 -3.43 -3.72 2.39
CA ILE A 39 -2.91 -4.93 1.76
C ILE A 39 -2.69 -5.94 2.87
N GLU A 40 -3.26 -7.12 2.69
CA GLU A 40 -3.27 -8.14 3.72
C GLU A 40 -2.64 -9.42 3.18
N ALA A 41 -1.70 -10.00 3.94
CA ALA A 41 -1.11 -11.28 3.58
C ALA A 41 -2.01 -12.41 4.06
N ARG A 42 -2.24 -13.39 3.20
CA ARG A 42 -3.07 -14.53 3.52
C ARG A 42 -2.45 -15.79 2.94
N GLY A 43 -1.56 -16.41 3.72
CA GLY A 43 -0.91 -17.62 3.23
C GLY A 43 -0.07 -17.33 2.01
N GLY A 44 -0.32 -18.04 0.92
CA GLY A 44 0.49 -17.89 -0.27
C GLY A 44 0.10 -16.73 -1.18
N TYR A 45 -0.78 -15.86 -0.74
CA TYR A 45 -1.22 -14.75 -1.57
C TYR A 45 -1.45 -13.51 -0.73
N ILE A 46 -1.67 -12.38 -1.41
CA ILE A 46 -2.01 -11.13 -0.74
C ILE A 46 -3.35 -10.66 -1.27
N GLN A 47 -4.05 -9.92 -0.45
CA GLN A 47 -5.29 -9.30 -0.84
C GLN A 47 -5.09 -7.79 -0.83
N ILE A 48 -5.34 -7.16 -1.97
CA ILE A 48 -5.21 -5.71 -2.12
C ILE A 48 -6.60 -5.13 -2.11
N LYS A 49 -6.89 -4.31 -1.11
CA LYS A 49 -8.22 -3.70 -0.96
C LYS A 49 -8.15 -2.25 -1.43
N THR A 50 -8.99 -1.92 -2.40
CA THR A 50 -9.07 -0.57 -2.93
C THR A 50 -10.45 0.01 -2.66
N GLU A 51 -10.61 1.29 -2.99
CA GLU A 51 -11.90 1.95 -2.83
C GLU A 51 -12.99 1.26 -3.65
N ASP A 52 -12.60 0.70 -4.78
CA ASP A 52 -13.59 0.09 -5.69
C ASP A 52 -13.81 -1.38 -5.40
N LYS A 53 -12.75 -2.15 -5.26
CA LYS A 53 -12.88 -3.59 -5.08
C LYS A 53 -11.59 -4.18 -4.56
N ASN A 54 -11.63 -5.48 -4.28
CA ASN A 54 -10.50 -6.22 -3.75
C ASN A 54 -9.88 -7.08 -4.83
N TYR A 55 -8.58 -7.27 -4.74
CA TYR A 55 -7.83 -8.11 -5.67
C TYR A 55 -7.03 -9.14 -4.89
N ILE A 56 -6.99 -10.36 -5.38
CA ILE A 56 -6.20 -11.43 -4.78
C ILE A 56 -5.07 -11.75 -5.75
N VAL A 57 -3.84 -11.66 -5.25
CA VAL A 57 -2.65 -11.80 -6.08
C VAL A 57 -1.69 -12.80 -5.41
N HIS A 58 -1.17 -13.71 -6.20
CA HIS A 58 -0.16 -14.65 -5.69
C HIS A 58 1.17 -13.91 -5.59
N SER A 59 1.45 -13.41 -4.40
CA SER A 59 2.65 -12.65 -4.15
C SER A 59 2.85 -12.54 -2.64
N THR A 60 3.81 -11.74 -2.22
CA THR A 60 4.09 -11.54 -0.81
C THR A 60 4.07 -10.06 -0.49
N LEU A 61 3.91 -9.74 0.81
CA LEU A 61 3.98 -8.35 1.23
C LEU A 61 5.34 -7.75 0.92
N LYS A 62 6.39 -8.54 1.08
CA LYS A 62 7.73 -8.03 0.82
C LYS A 62 7.87 -7.57 -0.63
N LYS A 63 7.35 -8.34 -1.56
CA LYS A 63 7.46 -7.98 -2.96
C LYS A 63 6.66 -6.74 -3.31
N ILE A 64 5.45 -6.64 -2.78
CA ILE A 64 4.64 -5.48 -3.11
C ILE A 64 5.15 -4.23 -2.41
N GLU A 65 5.72 -4.37 -1.21
CA GLU A 65 6.28 -3.22 -0.53
C GLU A 65 7.32 -2.51 -1.37
N GLU A 66 8.07 -3.26 -2.16
CA GLU A 66 9.10 -2.68 -3.01
C GLU A 66 8.53 -1.78 -4.09
N LYS A 67 7.24 -1.94 -4.36
CA LYS A 67 6.57 -1.16 -5.40
C LYS A 67 5.79 0.02 -4.83
N LEU A 68 5.62 0.08 -3.52
CA LEU A 68 4.77 1.08 -2.89
C LEU A 68 5.60 2.28 -2.42
N PRO A 69 5.10 3.50 -2.63
CA PRO A 69 5.82 4.68 -2.14
C PRO A 69 5.75 4.76 -0.62
N ASP A 70 6.90 5.01 -0.01
CA ASP A 70 6.99 5.12 1.46
C ASP A 70 6.18 6.29 1.99
N SER A 71 5.97 7.31 1.18
CA SER A 71 5.24 8.48 1.62
C SER A 71 3.75 8.18 1.85
N LEU A 72 3.27 7.09 1.30
CA LEU A 72 1.85 6.78 1.33
C LEU A 72 1.54 5.51 2.12
N PHE A 73 2.44 4.56 2.13
CA PHE A 73 2.19 3.25 2.72
C PHE A 73 3.16 2.92 3.84
N LEU A 74 2.67 2.16 4.80
CA LEU A 74 3.49 1.72 5.92
C LEU A 74 3.08 0.32 6.33
N LYS A 75 4.05 -0.56 6.52
CA LYS A 75 3.80 -1.89 7.02
C LYS A 75 3.73 -1.81 8.54
N ILE A 76 2.53 -2.01 9.08
CA ILE A 76 2.29 -1.86 10.52
C ILE A 76 2.21 -3.20 11.25
N HIS A 77 2.30 -4.30 10.51
CA HIS A 77 2.18 -5.63 11.07
C HIS A 77 2.76 -6.58 10.04
N ARG A 78 3.23 -7.74 10.48
CA ARG A 78 3.82 -8.68 9.54
C ARG A 78 2.87 -9.12 8.44
N SER A 79 1.58 -8.94 8.68
CA SER A 79 0.56 -9.35 7.70
C SER A 79 -0.18 -8.19 7.05
N TYR A 80 0.14 -6.94 7.42
CA TYR A 80 -0.64 -5.80 6.94
C TYR A 80 0.21 -4.61 6.54
N VAL A 81 -0.12 -4.04 5.38
CA VAL A 81 0.42 -2.76 4.93
C VAL A 81 -0.79 -1.84 4.73
N ILE A 82 -0.72 -0.64 5.25
CA ILE A 82 -1.83 0.30 5.14
C ILE A 82 -1.43 1.56 4.39
N ASN A 83 -2.46 2.24 3.87
CA ASN A 83 -2.31 3.56 3.28
C ASN A 83 -2.53 4.56 4.41
N ILE A 84 -1.47 5.28 4.78
CA ILE A 84 -1.51 6.19 5.93
C ILE A 84 -2.58 7.27 5.74
N LYS A 85 -2.81 7.70 4.51
CA LYS A 85 -3.78 8.75 4.24
C LYS A 85 -5.22 8.31 4.43
N LYS A 86 -5.46 7.02 4.59
CA LYS A 86 -6.81 6.48 4.71
C LYS A 86 -7.18 6.11 6.13
N ILE A 87 -6.31 6.36 7.09
CA ILE A 87 -6.58 6.05 8.50
C ILE A 87 -7.69 6.95 9.02
N ILE A 88 -8.67 6.33 9.70
CA ILE A 88 -9.77 7.06 10.31
C ILE A 88 -9.45 7.36 11.77
N ASP A 89 -9.03 6.35 12.53
CA ASP A 89 -8.55 6.58 13.89
C ASP A 89 -7.61 5.49 14.32
N ILE A 90 -6.94 5.73 15.43
CA ILE A 90 -5.95 4.80 15.98
C ILE A 90 -6.22 4.65 17.45
N GLU A 91 -6.39 3.40 17.89
CA GLU A 91 -6.43 3.09 19.30
C GLU A 91 -5.11 2.47 19.70
N ASP A 92 -5.01 1.98 20.93
CA ASP A 92 -3.73 1.52 21.46
C ASP A 92 -2.97 0.59 20.52
N ASN A 93 -3.61 -0.46 20.06
CA ASN A 93 -2.95 -1.49 19.29
C ASN A 93 -3.59 -1.73 17.94
N SER A 94 -4.42 -0.79 17.48
CA SER A 94 -5.14 -1.01 16.23
C SER A 94 -5.39 0.30 15.50
N VAL A 95 -5.66 0.14 14.21
CA VAL A 95 -5.94 1.24 13.30
C VAL A 95 -7.27 0.93 12.64
N LEU A 96 -8.14 1.94 12.57
CA LEU A 96 -9.39 1.79 11.82
C LEU A 96 -9.20 2.37 10.44
N ILE A 97 -9.42 1.55 9.43
CA ILE A 97 -9.36 1.96 8.03
C ILE A 97 -10.65 1.49 7.38
N LYS A 98 -11.42 2.43 6.84
CA LYS A 98 -12.75 2.16 6.35
C LYS A 98 -13.56 1.46 7.44
N LYS A 99 -13.86 0.19 7.26
CA LYS A 99 -14.58 -0.57 8.28
C LYS A 99 -13.73 -1.69 8.88
N ASP A 100 -12.44 -1.69 8.56
CA ASP A 100 -11.54 -2.74 9.02
C ASP A 100 -10.72 -2.25 10.21
N VAL A 101 -10.63 -3.09 11.24
CA VAL A 101 -9.79 -2.82 12.39
C VAL A 101 -8.54 -3.67 12.24
N ILE A 102 -7.40 -3.01 12.11
CA ILE A 102 -6.14 -3.67 11.77
C ILE A 102 -5.18 -3.58 12.96
N PRO A 103 -4.61 -4.71 13.40
CA PRO A 103 -3.67 -4.67 14.52
C PRO A 103 -2.36 -4.02 14.11
N VAL A 104 -1.74 -3.34 15.06
CA VAL A 104 -0.44 -2.69 14.87
C VAL A 104 0.57 -3.39 15.74
N SER A 105 1.67 -3.86 15.14
CA SER A 105 2.74 -4.47 15.91
C SER A 105 3.33 -3.45 16.86
N ARG A 106 3.69 -3.90 18.06
CA ARG A 106 4.27 -3.01 19.05
C ARG A 106 5.53 -2.33 18.47
N SER A 107 6.33 -3.06 17.74
CA SER A 107 7.57 -2.52 17.18
C SER A 107 7.33 -1.51 16.07
N LYS A 108 6.15 -1.53 15.46
CA LYS A 108 5.84 -0.63 14.35
C LYS A 108 5.08 0.62 14.79
N ARG A 109 4.56 0.61 16.00
CA ARG A 109 3.79 1.75 16.47
C ARG A 109 4.57 3.06 16.51
N PRO A 110 5.82 3.09 16.99
CA PRO A 110 6.55 4.35 16.99
C PRO A 110 6.71 4.95 15.59
N GLU A 111 6.98 4.11 14.60
CA GLU A 111 7.14 4.60 13.24
C GLU A 111 5.82 5.15 12.70
N LEU A 112 4.72 4.46 13.02
CA LEU A 112 3.41 4.93 12.60
C LEU A 112 3.14 6.32 13.18
N MET A 113 3.40 6.49 14.48
CA MET A 113 3.12 7.76 15.12
C MET A 113 3.96 8.91 14.54
N LYS A 114 5.18 8.60 14.12
CA LYS A 114 6.04 9.60 13.50
C LYS A 114 5.50 10.11 12.16
N ARG A 115 4.69 9.29 11.51
CA ARG A 115 4.16 9.62 10.19
C ARG A 115 2.90 10.47 10.26
N LEU A 116 2.40 10.72 11.46
CA LEU A 116 1.15 11.45 11.65
C LEU A 116 1.42 12.89 12.06
N ASP A 117 0.54 13.76 11.63
CA ASP A 117 0.58 15.17 12.02
C ASP A 117 -0.39 15.33 13.19
N LEU A 118 0.13 15.27 14.39
CA LEU A 118 -0.69 15.26 15.57
C LEU A 118 -0.95 16.66 16.11
N LEU A 119 -2.17 16.85 16.58
CA LEU A 119 -2.57 18.09 17.21
C LEU A 119 -2.17 18.09 18.69
#